data_d5fa9fb7d26a23f002fc2113b71cfd32
#
_entry.id   d5fa9fb7d26a23f002fc2113b71cfd32
#
_cell.length_a   1.000
_cell.length_b   1.000
_cell.length_c   1.000
_cell.angle_alpha   90.00
_cell.angle_beta   90.00
_cell.angle_gamma   90.00
#
_symmetry.space_group_name_H-M   'P 1'
#
loop_
_entity.id
_entity.type
_entity.pdbx_description
1 polymer ?
#
loop_
_entity_poly.entity_id
_entity_poly.type
_entity_poly.pdbx_seq_one_letter_code
_entity_poly.pdbx_strand_id
1 'polypeptide(L)'
;VEAFLAAAGPLIDLRSPAEFAQGHIPGATNLPLFNNDERAEVGTLYKQQGRQAAVLHGLALVGPRMVSLGAALLAALAEHRSASSTASSAPAQPHNAPCLR
;
A
#
# COMPACT_ATOMS: atom_id res chain seq x y z
N VAL A 1 -11.24 1.94 -13.10
CA VAL A 1 -10.81 0.80 -12.28
C VAL A 1 -10.15 -0.27 -13.11
N GLU A 2 -10.71 -0.60 -14.24
CA GLU A 2 -10.10 -1.61 -15.07
C GLU A 2 -8.72 -1.18 -15.57
N ALA A 3 -8.56 0.08 -15.94
CA ALA A 3 -7.27 0.58 -16.39
C ALA A 3 -6.26 0.51 -15.25
N PHE A 4 -6.70 0.82 -14.04
CA PHE A 4 -5.84 0.76 -12.89
C PHE A 4 -5.39 -0.67 -12.61
N LEU A 5 -6.32 -1.62 -12.69
CA LEU A 5 -6.00 -3.02 -12.43
C LEU A 5 -5.10 -3.62 -13.51
N ALA A 6 -5.20 -3.09 -14.72
CA ALA A 6 -4.38 -3.59 -15.81
C ALA A 6 -2.98 -2.97 -15.82
N ALA A 7 -2.76 -1.93 -15.04
CA ALA A 7 -1.46 -1.28 -15.04
C ALA A 7 -0.38 -2.21 -14.51
N ALA A 8 0.76 -2.19 -15.12
CA ALA A 8 1.88 -2.99 -14.64
C ALA A 8 2.53 -2.25 -13.49
N GLY A 9 2.77 -2.89 -12.40
CA GLY A 9 3.45 -2.28 -11.28
C GLY A 9 2.92 -2.80 -9.96
N PRO A 10 3.60 -2.47 -8.87
CA PRO A 10 3.18 -2.92 -7.55
C PRO A 10 1.93 -2.17 -7.12
N LEU A 11 1.11 -2.84 -6.36
CA LEU A 11 -0.11 -2.28 -5.84
C LEU A 11 0.07 -2.09 -4.34
N ILE A 12 0.06 -0.85 -3.90
CA ILE A 12 0.31 -0.52 -2.51
C ILE A 12 -0.95 0.07 -1.90
N ASP A 13 -1.37 -0.48 -0.77
CA ASP A 13 -2.54 0.00 -0.05
C ASP A 13 -2.07 0.76 1.18
N LEU A 14 -2.38 2.04 1.24
CA LEU A 14 -1.89 2.92 2.31
C LEU A 14 -2.87 3.04 3.48
N ARG A 15 -3.95 2.30 3.46
CA ARG A 15 -4.95 2.37 4.52
C ARG A 15 -4.44 1.69 5.78
N SER A 16 -5.15 1.90 6.89
CA SER A 16 -4.75 1.28 8.14
C SER A 16 -4.83 -0.24 8.06
N PRO A 17 -4.11 -0.96 8.93
CA PRO A 17 -4.15 -2.43 8.88
C PRO A 17 -5.55 -3.00 9.04
N ALA A 18 -6.39 -2.39 9.88
CA ALA A 18 -7.74 -2.90 10.06
C ALA A 18 -8.58 -2.73 8.80
N GLU A 19 -8.43 -1.60 8.12
CA GLU A 19 -9.14 -1.37 6.87
C GLU A 19 -8.67 -2.36 5.79
N PHE A 20 -7.39 -2.60 5.73
CA PHE A 20 -6.83 -3.56 4.77
C PHE A 20 -7.37 -4.96 5.04
N ALA A 21 -7.47 -5.34 6.32
CA ALA A 21 -7.96 -6.65 6.70
C ALA A 21 -9.43 -6.84 6.36
N GLN A 22 -10.21 -5.76 6.38
CA GLN A 22 -11.63 -5.84 6.07
C GLN A 22 -11.87 -6.13 4.58
N GLY A 23 -10.94 -5.75 3.75
CA GLY A 23 -11.06 -6.01 2.33
C GLY A 23 -10.08 -5.15 1.56
N HIS A 24 -9.43 -5.70 0.57
CA HIS A 24 -8.47 -4.99 -0.26
C HIS A 24 -8.35 -5.67 -1.62
N ILE A 25 -7.74 -4.96 -2.55
CA ILE A 25 -7.54 -5.50 -3.89
C ILE A 25 -6.56 -6.67 -3.80
N PRO A 26 -6.88 -7.82 -4.39
CA PRO A 26 -5.98 -8.96 -4.34
C PRO A 26 -4.60 -8.62 -4.88
N GLY A 27 -3.59 -9.05 -4.17
CA GLY A 27 -2.21 -8.77 -4.55
C GLY A 27 -1.65 -7.48 -4.00
N ALA A 28 -2.48 -6.67 -3.33
CA ALA A 28 -2.01 -5.42 -2.77
C ALA A 28 -1.17 -5.67 -1.52
N THR A 29 -0.14 -4.86 -1.35
CA THR A 29 0.69 -4.89 -0.15
C THR A 29 0.25 -3.74 0.74
N ASN A 30 0.02 -4.02 2.00
CA ASN A 30 -0.38 -2.98 2.93
C ASN A 30 0.86 -2.25 3.48
N LEU A 31 0.90 -0.95 3.26
CA LEU A 31 1.96 -0.11 3.79
C LEU A 31 1.27 1.09 4.43
N PRO A 32 0.73 0.92 5.63
CA PRO A 32 -0.15 1.93 6.21
C PRO A 32 0.59 3.20 6.59
N LEU A 33 -0.04 4.33 6.28
CA LEU A 33 0.47 5.63 6.72
C LEU A 33 0.19 5.81 8.21
N PHE A 34 -0.94 5.30 8.67
CA PHE A 34 -1.35 5.41 10.07
C PHE A 34 -1.67 4.02 10.61
N ASN A 35 -1.37 3.82 11.88
CA ASN A 35 -1.86 2.61 12.54
C ASN A 35 -3.37 2.80 12.80
N ASN A 36 -4.02 1.80 13.36
CA ASN A 36 -5.46 1.84 13.57
C ASN A 36 -5.89 2.98 14.48
N ASP A 37 -5.14 3.21 15.54
CA ASP A 37 -5.46 4.27 16.50
C ASP A 37 -5.28 5.64 15.87
N GLU A 38 -4.21 5.83 15.14
CA GLU A 38 -3.95 7.09 14.47
C GLU A 38 -5.00 7.40 13.43
N ARG A 39 -5.43 6.37 12.71
CA ARG A 39 -6.46 6.53 11.69
C ARG A 39 -7.77 6.98 12.33
N ALA A 40 -8.11 6.39 13.48
CA ALA A 40 -9.31 6.78 14.21
C ALA A 40 -9.20 8.23 14.71
N GLU A 41 -8.03 8.60 15.17
CA GLU A 41 -7.79 9.95 15.67
C GLU A 41 -7.94 10.98 14.57
N VAL A 42 -7.35 10.73 13.42
CA VAL A 42 -7.45 11.64 12.28
C VAL A 42 -8.90 11.72 11.81
N GLY A 43 -9.60 10.59 11.79
CA GLY A 43 -10.99 10.56 11.40
C GLY A 43 -11.88 11.37 12.33
N THR A 44 -11.62 11.29 13.63
CA THR A 44 -12.36 12.06 14.62
C THR A 44 -12.12 13.55 14.42
N LEU A 45 -10.87 13.93 14.19
CA LEU A 45 -10.53 15.33 13.94
C LEU A 45 -11.23 15.85 12.69
N TYR A 46 -11.28 15.04 11.67
CA TYR A 46 -11.95 15.41 10.44
C TYR A 46 -13.42 15.75 10.71
N LYS A 47 -14.09 14.92 11.49
CA LYS A 47 -15.49 15.14 11.78
C LYS A 47 -15.74 16.31 12.70
N GLN A 48 -14.86 16.52 13.66
CA GLN A 48 -15.06 17.56 14.66
C GLN A 48 -14.52 18.91 14.27
N GLN A 49 -13.40 18.95 13.59
CA GLN A 49 -12.72 20.20 13.29
C GLN A 49 -12.49 20.45 11.81
N GLY A 50 -12.83 19.50 10.97
CA GLY A 50 -12.78 19.67 9.54
C GLY A 50 -11.51 19.16 8.90
N ARG A 51 -11.48 19.27 7.58
CA ARG A 51 -10.44 18.69 6.76
C ARG A 51 -9.05 19.24 7.07
N GLN A 52 -8.97 20.55 7.23
CA GLN A 52 -7.67 21.19 7.39
C GLN A 52 -6.98 20.74 8.67
N ALA A 53 -7.74 20.65 9.76
CA ALA A 53 -7.19 20.18 11.03
C ALA A 53 -6.73 18.74 10.91
N ALA A 54 -7.51 17.90 10.22
CA ALA A 54 -7.15 16.51 10.05
C ALA A 54 -5.88 16.37 9.21
N VAL A 55 -5.73 17.16 8.15
CA VAL A 55 -4.55 17.13 7.31
C VAL A 55 -3.30 17.52 8.09
N LEU A 56 -3.38 18.59 8.87
CA LEU A 56 -2.24 19.04 9.63
C LEU A 56 -1.83 18.01 10.69
N HIS A 57 -2.80 17.43 11.36
CA HIS A 57 -2.51 16.41 12.36
C HIS A 57 -1.91 15.16 11.71
N GLY A 58 -2.47 14.76 10.58
CA GLY A 58 -1.94 13.61 9.85
C GLY A 58 -0.51 13.83 9.41
N LEU A 59 -0.18 15.02 8.93
CA LEU A 59 1.18 15.34 8.53
C LEU A 59 2.13 15.32 9.73
N ALA A 60 1.66 15.77 10.90
CA ALA A 60 2.47 15.73 12.09
C ALA A 60 2.78 14.29 12.51
N LEU A 61 1.84 13.38 12.31
CA LEU A 61 2.05 11.97 12.63
C LEU A 61 2.99 11.29 11.64
N VAL A 62 2.81 11.56 10.36
CA VAL A 62 3.56 10.87 9.32
C VAL A 62 4.94 11.46 9.09
N GLY A 63 5.08 12.77 9.27
CA GLY A 63 6.33 13.45 8.98
C GLY A 63 7.57 12.78 9.57
N PRO A 64 7.57 12.50 10.88
CA PRO A 64 8.77 11.90 11.50
C PRO A 64 9.12 10.51 10.98
N ARG A 65 8.18 9.82 10.33
CA ARG A 65 8.40 8.46 9.84
C ARG A 65 8.55 8.40 8.33
N MET A 66 8.69 9.54 7.66
CA MET A 66 8.77 9.55 6.20
C MET A 66 9.93 8.74 5.65
N VAL A 67 11.07 8.80 6.31
CA VAL A 67 12.24 8.04 5.84
C VAL A 67 11.95 6.55 5.93
N SER A 68 11.35 6.11 7.04
CA SER A 68 11.01 4.69 7.22
C SER A 68 9.98 4.24 6.20
N LEU A 69 8.98 5.08 5.93
CA LEU A 69 7.97 4.76 4.94
C LEU A 69 8.58 4.68 3.55
N GLY A 70 9.49 5.59 3.24
CA GLY A 70 10.17 5.57 1.96
C GLY A 70 11.01 4.33 1.79
N ALA A 71 11.72 3.92 2.84
CA ALA A 71 12.53 2.72 2.79
C ALA A 71 11.66 1.48 2.58
N ALA A 72 10.52 1.42 3.27
CA ALA A 72 9.60 0.30 3.12
C ALA A 72 9.02 0.26 1.71
N LEU A 73 8.71 1.42 1.15
CA LEU A 73 8.19 1.50 -0.20
C LEU A 73 9.23 1.02 -1.21
N LEU A 74 10.48 1.43 -1.04
CA LEU A 74 11.55 0.99 -1.93
C LEU A 74 11.76 -0.50 -1.84
N ALA A 75 11.66 -1.08 -0.64
CA ALA A 75 11.78 -2.51 -0.46
C ALA A 75 10.64 -3.25 -1.18
N ALA A 76 9.44 -2.73 -1.10
CA ALA A 76 8.29 -3.35 -1.78
C ALA A 76 8.48 -3.30 -3.29
N LEU A 77 8.99 -2.18 -3.81
CA LEU A 77 9.26 -2.06 -5.24
C LEU A 77 10.35 -3.02 -5.69
N ALA A 78 11.37 -3.20 -4.87
CA ALA A 78 12.45 -4.12 -5.20
C ALA A 78 11.95 -5.56 -5.24
N GLU A 79 11.08 -5.93 -4.32
CA GLU A 79 10.50 -7.26 -4.31
C GLU A 79 9.63 -7.49 -5.54
N HIS A 80 8.85 -6.48 -5.92
CA HIS A 80 8.02 -6.59 -7.11
C HIS A 80 8.89 -6.76 -8.35
N ARG A 81 9.95 -5.99 -8.46
CA ARG A 81 10.83 -6.05 -9.61
C ARG A 81 11.51 -7.41 -9.69
N SER A 82 11.96 -7.93 -8.57
CA SER A 82 12.62 -9.22 -8.50
C SER A 82 11.68 -10.34 -8.92
N ALA A 83 10.45 -10.31 -8.42
CA ALA A 83 9.47 -11.32 -8.78
C ALA A 83 9.12 -11.26 -10.26
N SER A 84 9.01 -10.05 -10.79
CA SER A 84 8.72 -9.87 -12.20
C SER A 84 9.84 -10.38 -13.07
N SER A 85 11.07 -10.11 -12.67
CA SER A 85 12.25 -10.57 -13.39
C SER A 85 12.35 -12.08 -13.37
N THR A 86 12.09 -12.68 -12.25
CA THR A 86 12.11 -14.14 -12.13
C THR A 86 11.05 -14.76 -13.02
N ALA A 87 9.87 -14.21 -13.03
CA ALA A 87 8.81 -14.73 -13.86
C ALA A 87 9.18 -14.62 -15.33
N SER A 88 9.85 -13.53 -15.69
CA SER A 88 10.25 -13.33 -17.05
C SER A 88 11.28 -14.31 -17.49
N SER A 89 12.16 -14.70 -16.62
CA SER A 89 13.24 -15.59 -17.00
C SER A 89 12.88 -17.06 -16.87
N ALA A 90 11.70 -17.37 -16.49
CA ALA A 90 11.31 -18.76 -16.36
C ALA A 90 10.50 -19.19 -17.55
N PRO A 91 11.11 -19.53 -18.58
CA PRO A 91 10.40 -19.77 -19.82
C PRO A 91 9.56 -20.95 -19.78
N ALA A 92 9.91 -21.89 -19.19
CA ALA A 92 9.22 -23.09 -19.29
C ALA A 92 8.08 -23.19 -18.43
N GLN A 93 7.59 -22.28 -17.97
CA GLN A 93 6.59 -22.42 -17.16
C GLN A 93 5.41 -22.44 -17.79
N PRO A 94 5.10 -23.19 -18.40
CA PRO A 94 4.05 -23.15 -19.16
C PRO A 94 3.03 -23.09 -18.29
N HIS A 95 2.69 -23.28 -17.99
CA HIS A 95 1.64 -23.34 -17.54
C HIS A 95 1.51 -23.13 -16.27
N ASN A 96 1.92 -23.19 -15.80
CA ASN A 96 1.62 -23.04 -14.62
C ASN A 96 1.42 -21.91 -14.30
N ALA A 97 1.71 -21.59 -14.66
CA ALA A 97 1.57 -20.68 -14.39
C ALA A 97 0.79 -20.07 -13.94
N PRO A 98 0.59 -20.13 -13.75
CA PRO A 98 -0.11 -19.49 -13.41
C PRO A 98 -0.28 -19.12 -12.39
N CYS A 99 -0.24 -19.38 -12.35
CA CYS A 99 -0.57 -19.16 -11.59
C CYS A 99 -0.35 -18.26 -11.05
N LEU A 100 0.11 -17.97 -11.07
CA LEU A 100 0.24 -17.11 -10.60
C LEU A 100 -0.39 -16.21 -10.35
N ARG A 101 -0.72 -16.13 -10.13
CA ARG A 101 -1.28 -15.33 -9.87
C ARG A 101 -1.48 -14.99 -9.29
#